data_b419043c097de8c6fc6c397d14a32f42
#
_entry.id   b419043c097de8c6fc6c397d14a32f42
#
_cell.length_a   1.000
_cell.length_b   1.000
_cell.length_c   1.000
_cell.angle_alpha   90.00
_cell.angle_beta   90.00
_cell.angle_gamma   90.00
#
_symmetry.space_group_name_H-M   'P 1'
#
loop_
_entity.id
_entity.type
_entity.pdbx_description
1 polymer ?
#
loop_
_entity_poly.entity_id
_entity_poly.type
_entity_poly.pdbx_seq_one_letter_code
_entity_poly.pdbx_strand_id
1 'polypeptide(L)'
;MPDAGDPLALVQAVLPAGFDVDSYVIDAQPATHQLADGDVLELGGRSLRVLHTPGHTPGHCAFWDQERGMLFSGDAAYQGAMFSCFADCDVQATVESAQCLAALCGVRLVCPGHLDSFADSGWLQQLAAGLAAAASGRVAAQRTSEFVGGREVCFDSFSIWLPLA
;
A
#
# COMPACT_ATOMS: atom_id res chain seq x y z
N MET A 1 -16.25 -23.78 -0.35
CA MET A 1 -15.35 -22.67 -0.70
C MET A 1 -15.86 -22.10 -2.02
N PRO A 2 -16.06 -20.78 -2.17
CA PRO A 2 -16.39 -20.24 -3.48
C PRO A 2 -15.23 -20.54 -4.45
N ASP A 3 -15.58 -20.82 -5.69
CA ASP A 3 -14.62 -21.12 -6.75
C ASP A 3 -13.75 -19.86 -7.01
N ALA A 4 -12.43 -20.02 -6.97
CA ALA A 4 -11.47 -18.91 -7.18
C ALA A 4 -11.57 -18.29 -8.59
N GLY A 5 -12.33 -18.88 -9.50
CA GLY A 5 -12.63 -18.37 -10.83
C GLY A 5 -13.93 -17.55 -10.93
N ASP A 6 -14.73 -17.48 -9.86
CA ASP A 6 -15.96 -16.70 -9.86
C ASP A 6 -15.68 -15.25 -9.45
N PRO A 7 -15.85 -14.25 -10.36
CA PRO A 7 -15.67 -12.85 -10.02
C PRO A 7 -16.59 -12.37 -8.89
N LEU A 8 -17.71 -13.05 -8.64
CA LEU A 8 -18.62 -12.78 -7.53
C LEU A 8 -18.09 -13.28 -6.17
N ALA A 9 -17.12 -14.19 -6.16
CA ALA A 9 -16.55 -14.73 -4.92
C ALA A 9 -15.89 -13.65 -4.05
N LEU A 10 -15.48 -12.52 -4.64
CA LEU A 10 -14.90 -11.37 -3.95
C LEU A 10 -15.93 -10.33 -3.52
N VAL A 11 -17.17 -10.44 -4.00
CA VAL A 11 -18.24 -9.49 -3.68
C VAL A 11 -18.94 -9.95 -2.41
N GLN A 12 -18.71 -9.23 -1.30
CA GLN A 12 -19.37 -9.51 0.00
C GLN A 12 -20.69 -8.75 0.17
N ALA A 13 -21.05 -7.88 -0.77
CA ALA A 13 -22.28 -7.09 -0.74
C ALA A 13 -23.38 -7.74 -1.59
N VAL A 14 -24.63 -7.58 -1.16
CA VAL A 14 -25.77 -7.93 -2.00
C VAL A 14 -25.88 -6.92 -3.14
N LEU A 15 -25.75 -7.40 -4.37
CA LEU A 15 -25.89 -6.56 -5.53
C LEU A 15 -27.36 -6.09 -5.73
N PRO A 16 -27.60 -4.88 -6.23
CA PRO A 16 -28.94 -4.42 -6.54
C PRO A 16 -29.65 -5.36 -7.53
N ALA A 17 -30.97 -5.46 -7.40
CA ALA A 17 -31.77 -6.27 -8.34
C ALA A 17 -31.58 -5.76 -9.77
N GLY A 18 -31.22 -6.69 -10.68
CA GLY A 18 -30.96 -6.36 -12.08
C GLY A 18 -29.56 -5.83 -12.38
N PHE A 19 -28.65 -5.81 -11.40
CA PHE A 19 -27.25 -5.49 -11.65
C PHE A 19 -26.60 -6.62 -12.46
N ASP A 20 -26.03 -6.26 -13.61
CA ASP A 20 -25.32 -7.19 -14.49
C ASP A 20 -23.81 -6.99 -14.34
N VAL A 21 -23.16 -7.93 -13.66
CA VAL A 21 -21.71 -7.91 -13.41
C VAL A 21 -20.90 -7.99 -14.69
N ASP A 22 -21.37 -8.74 -15.69
CA ASP A 22 -20.62 -8.99 -16.91
C ASP A 22 -20.59 -7.76 -17.82
N SER A 23 -21.60 -6.90 -17.69
CA SER A 23 -21.68 -5.63 -18.42
C SER A 23 -21.18 -4.42 -17.62
N TYR A 24 -20.85 -4.61 -16.34
CA TYR A 24 -20.35 -3.51 -15.52
C TYR A 24 -18.94 -3.10 -15.93
N VAL A 25 -18.81 -1.85 -16.34
CA VAL A 25 -17.54 -1.23 -16.70
C VAL A 25 -17.39 0.10 -15.96
N ILE A 26 -16.18 0.41 -15.56
CA ILE A 26 -15.84 1.75 -15.08
C ILE A 26 -15.31 2.53 -16.28
N ASP A 27 -16.02 3.60 -16.65
CA ASP A 27 -15.59 4.45 -17.76
C ASP A 27 -14.21 5.05 -17.48
N ALA A 28 -13.30 4.93 -18.46
CA ALA A 28 -11.99 5.53 -18.37
C ALA A 28 -12.12 7.06 -18.29
N GLN A 29 -11.58 7.64 -17.25
CA GLN A 29 -11.48 9.09 -17.09
C GLN A 29 -10.06 9.55 -17.38
N PRO A 30 -9.85 10.52 -18.31
CA PRO A 30 -8.52 11.04 -18.57
C PRO A 30 -7.99 11.78 -17.32
N ALA A 31 -6.72 11.55 -17.00
CA ALA A 31 -6.05 12.35 -15.98
C ALA A 31 -5.95 13.81 -16.45
N THR A 32 -6.33 14.76 -15.60
CA THR A 32 -6.19 16.19 -15.89
C THR A 32 -4.76 16.69 -15.64
N HIS A 33 -4.05 16.04 -14.72
CA HIS A 33 -2.66 16.34 -14.37
C HIS A 33 -1.91 15.04 -14.10
N GLN A 34 -0.67 14.98 -14.51
CA GLN A 34 0.27 13.92 -14.14
C GLN A 34 1.20 14.46 -13.07
N LEU A 35 1.44 13.65 -12.04
CA LEU A 35 2.32 14.00 -10.92
C LEU A 35 3.64 13.24 -11.05
N ALA A 36 4.72 13.91 -10.69
CA ALA A 36 6.05 13.34 -10.57
C ALA A 36 6.55 13.40 -9.13
N ASP A 37 7.59 12.62 -8.83
CA ASP A 37 8.24 12.69 -7.52
C ASP A 37 8.77 14.10 -7.25
N GLY A 38 8.50 14.62 -6.06
CA GLY A 38 8.90 15.95 -5.62
C GLY A 38 7.94 17.06 -6.02
N ASP A 39 6.93 16.83 -6.85
CA ASP A 39 5.90 17.84 -7.15
C ASP A 39 5.21 18.32 -5.88
N VAL A 40 4.73 19.56 -5.92
CA VAL A 40 4.02 20.18 -4.79
C VAL A 40 2.60 20.54 -5.22
N LEU A 41 1.63 20.03 -4.48
CA LEU A 41 0.21 20.37 -4.62
C LEU A 41 -0.15 21.49 -3.66
N GLU A 42 -0.47 22.66 -4.20
CA GLU A 42 -0.92 23.81 -3.41
C GLU A 42 -2.42 23.78 -3.20
N LEU A 43 -2.85 23.70 -1.94
CA LEU A 43 -4.26 23.53 -1.54
C LEU A 43 -4.84 24.78 -0.85
N GLY A 44 -4.28 25.97 -1.11
CA GLY A 44 -4.77 27.21 -0.50
C GLY A 44 -4.44 27.30 1.00
N GLY A 45 -3.18 27.53 1.33
CA GLY A 45 -2.67 27.60 2.72
C GLY A 45 -2.22 26.25 3.28
N ARG A 46 -2.07 25.27 2.43
CA ARG A 46 -1.50 23.94 2.72
C ARG A 46 -0.83 23.43 1.45
N SER A 47 0.35 22.85 1.58
CA SER A 47 1.05 22.20 0.48
C SER A 47 1.33 20.74 0.80
N LEU A 48 1.21 19.89 -0.21
CA LEU A 48 1.52 18.47 -0.14
C LEU A 48 2.62 18.15 -1.14
N ARG A 49 3.74 17.63 -0.66
CA ARG A 49 4.79 17.13 -1.55
C ARG A 49 4.44 15.71 -1.99
N VAL A 50 4.53 15.44 -3.28
CA VAL A 50 4.40 14.11 -3.87
C VAL A 50 5.66 13.32 -3.61
N LEU A 51 5.51 12.10 -3.12
CA LEU A 51 6.58 11.13 -2.94
C LEU A 51 6.22 9.91 -3.80
N HIS A 52 6.97 9.63 -4.85
CA HIS A 52 6.78 8.40 -5.62
C HIS A 52 7.23 7.21 -4.79
N THR A 53 6.30 6.35 -4.45
CA THR A 53 6.50 5.18 -3.56
C THR A 53 6.02 3.90 -4.25
N PRO A 54 6.68 3.49 -5.34
CA PRO A 54 6.31 2.29 -6.09
C PRO A 54 6.50 1.03 -5.25
N GLY A 55 5.90 -0.06 -5.71
CA GLY A 55 6.06 -1.38 -5.08
C GLY A 55 4.72 -2.10 -4.91
N HIS A 56 3.73 -1.49 -4.27
CA HIS A 56 2.36 -1.99 -4.29
C HIS A 56 1.76 -1.90 -5.70
N THR A 57 1.94 -0.77 -6.34
CA THR A 57 1.74 -0.58 -7.78
C THR A 57 2.85 0.31 -8.35
N PRO A 58 3.13 0.27 -9.67
CA PRO A 58 4.19 1.08 -10.27
C PRO A 58 3.96 2.59 -10.14
N GLY A 59 2.71 3.04 -10.11
CA GLY A 59 2.34 4.45 -10.03
C GLY A 59 1.99 4.93 -8.63
N HIS A 60 2.21 4.14 -7.59
CA HIS A 60 1.84 4.52 -6.23
C HIS A 60 2.60 5.75 -5.75
N CYS A 61 1.88 6.69 -5.12
CA CYS A 61 2.43 7.90 -4.52
C CYS A 61 1.90 8.07 -3.10
N ALA A 62 2.78 8.53 -2.21
CA ALA A 62 2.44 9.10 -0.92
C ALA A 62 2.45 10.63 -1.00
N PHE A 63 1.81 11.31 -0.03
CA PHE A 63 1.80 12.76 0.04
C PHE A 63 2.27 13.21 1.41
N TRP A 64 3.20 14.17 1.41
CA TRP A 64 3.84 14.65 2.62
C TRP A 64 3.49 16.12 2.93
N ASP A 65 2.76 16.34 4.02
CA ASP A 65 2.54 17.66 4.62
C ASP A 65 3.63 17.91 5.68
N GLN A 66 4.71 18.51 5.27
CA GLN A 66 5.85 18.76 6.14
C GLN A 66 5.53 19.73 7.28
N GLU A 67 4.69 20.74 7.05
CA GLU A 67 4.36 21.74 8.08
C GLU A 67 3.59 21.11 9.23
N ARG A 68 2.67 20.18 8.91
CA ARG A 68 1.83 19.51 9.89
C ARG A 68 2.39 18.18 10.36
N GLY A 69 3.46 17.70 9.73
CA GLY A 69 4.04 16.39 10.02
C GLY A 69 3.08 15.24 9.71
N MET A 70 2.28 15.36 8.64
CA MET A 70 1.28 14.36 8.26
C MET A 70 1.71 13.66 6.97
N LEU A 71 1.85 12.34 7.02
CA LEU A 71 2.16 11.50 5.89
C LEU A 71 0.90 10.75 5.44
N PHE A 72 0.41 11.03 4.26
CA PHE A 72 -0.64 10.25 3.60
C PHE A 72 0.03 9.13 2.80
N SER A 73 0.14 7.96 3.42
CA SER A 73 1.00 6.88 2.92
C SER A 73 0.33 5.96 1.90
N GLY A 74 -0.99 6.08 1.67
CA GLY A 74 -1.72 5.14 0.82
C GLY A 74 -1.48 3.69 1.27
N ASP A 75 -1.11 2.84 0.33
CA ASP A 75 -0.85 1.42 0.55
C ASP A 75 0.64 1.10 0.77
N ALA A 76 1.50 2.14 0.82
CA ALA A 76 2.93 1.94 1.07
C ALA A 76 3.26 1.72 2.56
N ALA A 77 2.39 2.17 3.48
CA ALA A 77 2.64 2.02 4.93
C ALA A 77 1.35 2.07 5.74
N TYR A 78 0.96 0.96 6.36
CA TYR A 78 -0.17 0.86 7.30
C TYR A 78 0.04 -0.30 8.29
N GLN A 79 -0.62 -0.22 9.45
CA GLN A 79 -0.55 -1.25 10.50
C GLN A 79 -1.53 -2.39 10.20
N GLY A 80 -1.11 -3.33 9.36
CA GLY A 80 -1.95 -4.46 8.96
C GLY A 80 -1.26 -5.37 7.96
N ALA A 81 -2.04 -6.19 7.26
CA ALA A 81 -1.53 -7.09 6.23
C ALA A 81 -1.29 -6.32 4.93
N MET A 82 -0.04 -6.08 4.59
CA MET A 82 0.39 -5.43 3.36
C MET A 82 0.59 -6.46 2.25
N PHE A 83 0.37 -6.07 1.01
CA PHE A 83 0.46 -6.97 -0.13
C PHE A 83 1.51 -6.49 -1.14
N SER A 84 2.47 -7.36 -1.42
CA SER A 84 3.49 -7.20 -2.47
C SER A 84 3.66 -8.51 -3.27
N CYS A 85 2.55 -9.25 -3.45
CA CYS A 85 2.53 -10.56 -4.11
C CYS A 85 1.68 -10.59 -5.39
N PHE A 86 1.00 -9.50 -5.74
CA PHE A 86 0.21 -9.44 -6.97
C PHE A 86 1.09 -9.13 -8.18
N ALA A 87 0.53 -9.32 -9.39
CA ALA A 87 1.28 -9.24 -10.65
C ALA A 87 1.97 -7.89 -10.89
N ASP A 88 1.37 -6.79 -10.41
CA ASP A 88 1.88 -5.43 -10.59
C ASP A 88 2.77 -4.98 -9.42
N CYS A 89 2.98 -5.83 -8.41
CA CYS A 89 3.82 -5.52 -7.26
C CYS A 89 5.30 -5.75 -7.57
N ASP A 90 6.14 -4.90 -6.97
CA ASP A 90 7.60 -5.04 -6.97
C ASP A 90 8.10 -5.01 -5.51
N VAL A 91 8.59 -6.15 -5.05
CA VAL A 91 9.08 -6.32 -3.67
C VAL A 91 10.27 -5.41 -3.39
N GLN A 92 11.20 -5.27 -4.35
CA GLN A 92 12.38 -4.44 -4.16
C GLN A 92 11.99 -2.96 -4.08
N ALA A 93 11.11 -2.50 -4.98
CA ALA A 93 10.58 -1.15 -4.95
C ALA A 93 9.78 -0.87 -3.66
N THR A 94 9.04 -1.87 -3.13
CA THR A 94 8.35 -1.76 -1.82
C THR A 94 9.35 -1.48 -0.69
N VAL A 95 10.47 -2.21 -0.66
CA VAL A 95 11.52 -2.00 0.36
C VAL A 95 12.15 -0.61 0.23
N GLU A 96 12.48 -0.18 -0.98
CA GLU A 96 13.08 1.13 -1.25
C GLU A 96 12.14 2.27 -0.89
N SER A 97 10.86 2.14 -1.23
CA SER A 97 9.82 3.10 -0.86
C SER A 97 9.66 3.23 0.65
N ALA A 98 9.63 2.11 1.38
CA ALA A 98 9.56 2.13 2.84
C ALA A 98 10.81 2.79 3.46
N GLN A 99 12.00 2.58 2.90
CA GLN A 99 13.23 3.25 3.34
C GLN A 99 13.16 4.76 3.10
N CYS A 100 12.63 5.20 1.95
CA CYS A 100 12.41 6.62 1.68
C CYS A 100 11.43 7.25 2.68
N LEU A 101 10.31 6.57 2.99
CA LEU A 101 9.37 7.05 4.00
C LEU A 101 9.98 7.09 5.39
N ALA A 102 10.78 6.10 5.77
CA ALA A 102 11.48 6.03 7.06
C ALA A 102 12.56 7.13 7.23
N ALA A 103 13.06 7.67 6.12
CA ALA A 103 14.05 8.77 6.13
C ALA A 103 13.40 10.16 6.29
N LEU A 104 12.08 10.28 6.22
CA LEU A 104 11.38 11.55 6.42
C LEU A 104 11.56 12.03 7.87
N CYS A 105 11.96 13.29 8.02
CA CYS A 105 12.09 13.92 9.33
C CYS A 105 10.80 14.63 9.72
N GLY A 106 10.36 14.44 10.96
CA GLY A 106 9.24 15.18 11.54
C GLY A 106 7.86 14.61 11.21
N VAL A 107 7.77 13.35 10.75
CA VAL A 107 6.48 12.65 10.66
C VAL A 107 5.93 12.47 12.08
N ARG A 108 4.72 12.98 12.29
CA ARG A 108 3.98 12.89 13.56
C ARG A 108 2.77 11.98 13.45
N LEU A 109 2.12 11.99 12.27
CA LEU A 109 0.92 11.22 12.00
C LEU A 109 1.05 10.56 10.63
N VAL A 110 0.80 9.26 10.57
CA VAL A 110 0.64 8.49 9.34
C VAL A 110 -0.85 8.30 9.09
N CYS A 111 -1.30 8.71 7.90
CA CYS A 111 -2.68 8.59 7.43
C CYS A 111 -2.70 7.61 6.25
N PRO A 112 -2.90 6.32 6.48
CA PRO A 112 -2.85 5.30 5.45
C PRO A 112 -4.12 5.24 4.59
N GLY A 113 -4.06 4.50 3.48
CA GLY A 113 -5.22 4.17 2.65
C GLY A 113 -6.15 3.15 3.28
N HIS A 114 -5.64 2.36 4.22
CA HIS A 114 -6.37 1.33 4.95
C HIS A 114 -6.16 1.46 6.46
N LEU A 115 -7.18 1.06 7.24
CA LEU A 115 -7.18 1.05 8.69
C LEU A 115 -7.05 2.47 9.30
N ASP A 116 -6.72 2.54 10.58
CA ASP A 116 -6.68 3.80 11.32
C ASP A 116 -5.38 4.57 11.12
N SER A 117 -5.47 5.91 11.22
CA SER A 117 -4.28 6.75 11.31
C SER A 117 -3.59 6.57 12.67
N PHE A 118 -2.28 6.67 12.68
CA PHE A 118 -1.47 6.43 13.89
C PHE A 118 -0.29 7.40 14.01
N ALA A 119 0.15 7.63 15.23
CA ALA A 119 1.34 8.43 15.49
C ALA A 119 2.60 7.66 15.09
N ASP A 120 3.50 8.29 14.33
CA ASP A 120 4.82 7.72 14.05
C ASP A 120 5.76 7.95 15.26
N SER A 121 6.04 6.89 15.97
CA SER A 121 7.03 6.85 17.06
C SER A 121 8.23 5.97 16.69
N GLY A 122 8.69 6.07 15.44
CA GLY A 122 9.72 5.20 14.87
C GLY A 122 9.16 3.95 14.18
N TRP A 123 7.85 3.93 13.95
CA TRP A 123 7.21 2.78 13.29
C TRP A 123 7.62 2.65 11.81
N LEU A 124 7.79 3.77 11.08
CA LEU A 124 8.26 3.74 9.69
C LEU A 124 9.65 3.09 9.57
N GLN A 125 10.54 3.31 10.54
CA GLN A 125 11.85 2.65 10.59
C GLN A 125 11.72 1.14 10.86
N GLN A 126 10.78 0.73 11.73
CA GLN A 126 10.48 -0.68 11.97
C GLN A 126 9.90 -1.34 10.71
N LEU A 127 8.98 -0.66 10.01
CA LEU A 127 8.44 -1.12 8.74
C LEU A 127 9.55 -1.37 7.72
N ALA A 128 10.40 -0.38 7.46
CA ALA A 128 11.48 -0.48 6.49
C ALA A 128 12.46 -1.62 6.82
N ALA A 129 12.84 -1.77 8.09
CA ALA A 129 13.70 -2.86 8.55
C ALA A 129 13.04 -4.24 8.39
N GLY A 130 11.76 -4.34 8.73
CA GLY A 130 10.98 -5.57 8.62
C GLY A 130 10.80 -6.00 7.16
N LEU A 131 10.42 -5.08 6.27
CA LEU A 131 10.28 -5.36 4.84
C LEU A 131 11.60 -5.82 4.21
N ALA A 132 12.72 -5.16 4.54
CA ALA A 132 14.03 -5.58 4.06
C ALA A 132 14.43 -6.97 4.60
N ALA A 133 14.07 -7.30 5.83
CA ALA A 133 14.32 -8.62 6.41
C ALA A 133 13.46 -9.70 5.75
N ALA A 134 12.18 -9.42 5.48
CA ALA A 134 11.26 -10.32 4.82
C ALA A 134 11.68 -10.58 3.36
N ALA A 135 11.99 -9.53 2.61
CA ALA A 135 12.43 -9.61 1.21
C ALA A 135 13.73 -10.42 1.04
N SER A 136 14.68 -10.26 1.98
CA SER A 136 15.94 -11.02 1.98
C SER A 136 15.83 -12.45 2.51
N GLY A 137 14.65 -12.91 2.94
CA GLY A 137 14.44 -14.23 3.50
C GLY A 137 15.03 -14.44 4.90
N ARG A 138 15.45 -13.37 5.59
CA ARG A 138 15.97 -13.46 6.96
C ARG A 138 14.90 -13.77 8.01
N VAL A 139 13.64 -13.53 7.66
CA VAL A 139 12.49 -13.89 8.49
C VAL A 139 11.66 -14.91 7.72
N ALA A 140 11.37 -16.05 8.38
CA ALA A 140 10.58 -17.11 7.78
C ALA A 140 9.11 -16.69 7.65
N ALA A 141 8.44 -17.14 6.58
CA ALA A 141 7.00 -16.98 6.43
C ALA A 141 6.24 -17.85 7.44
N GLN A 142 5.18 -17.30 8.01
CA GLN A 142 4.31 -17.98 8.96
C GLN A 142 3.10 -18.61 8.29
N ARG A 143 2.72 -18.12 7.11
CA ARG A 143 1.58 -18.62 6.32
C ARG A 143 1.91 -18.65 4.84
N THR A 144 1.20 -19.52 4.12
CA THR A 144 1.14 -19.51 2.66
C THR A 144 -0.32 -19.60 2.22
N SER A 145 -0.64 -18.96 1.10
CA SER A 145 -1.98 -19.01 0.52
C SER A 145 -1.89 -19.07 -1.00
N GLU A 146 -2.40 -20.13 -1.60
CA GLU A 146 -2.54 -20.23 -3.05
C GLU A 146 -3.58 -19.23 -3.58
N PHE A 147 -4.62 -18.94 -2.80
CA PHE A 147 -5.65 -17.95 -3.16
C PHE A 147 -5.06 -16.53 -3.28
N VAL A 148 -4.20 -16.12 -2.34
CA VAL A 148 -3.50 -14.84 -2.40
C VAL A 148 -2.31 -14.90 -3.36
N GLY A 149 -1.82 -16.10 -3.69
CA GLY A 149 -0.61 -16.30 -4.48
C GLY A 149 0.67 -15.91 -3.75
N GLY A 150 0.67 -15.99 -2.40
CA GLY A 150 1.74 -15.44 -1.60
C GLY A 150 2.06 -16.20 -0.32
N ARG A 151 3.16 -15.77 0.31
CA ARG A 151 3.62 -16.18 1.65
C ARG A 151 3.61 -14.98 2.57
N GLU A 152 3.07 -15.11 3.78
CA GLU A 152 2.97 -14.06 4.77
C GLU A 152 4.14 -14.10 5.76
N VAL A 153 4.80 -12.97 5.92
CA VAL A 153 5.81 -12.73 6.98
C VAL A 153 5.22 -11.74 7.98
N CYS A 154 5.05 -12.18 9.22
CA CYS A 154 4.41 -11.39 10.28
C CYS A 154 5.44 -10.69 11.17
N PHE A 155 5.07 -9.49 11.62
CA PHE A 155 5.74 -8.66 12.62
C PHE A 155 4.70 -8.23 13.67
N ASP A 156 5.12 -7.55 14.72
CA ASP A 156 4.24 -7.21 15.85
C ASP A 156 3.01 -6.38 15.45
N SER A 157 3.16 -5.42 14.53
CA SER A 157 2.10 -4.47 14.16
C SER A 157 1.73 -4.48 12.67
N PHE A 158 2.40 -5.30 11.87
CA PHE A 158 2.10 -5.47 10.45
C PHE A 158 2.53 -6.85 9.95
N SER A 159 2.05 -7.21 8.78
CA SER A 159 2.58 -8.35 8.01
C SER A 159 2.77 -7.97 6.55
N ILE A 160 3.52 -8.75 5.81
CA ILE A 160 3.68 -8.59 4.37
C ILE A 160 3.47 -9.92 3.65
N TRP A 161 2.63 -9.88 2.65
CA TRP A 161 2.46 -10.96 1.70
C TRP A 161 3.42 -10.77 0.53
N LEU A 162 4.35 -11.71 0.38
CA LEU A 162 5.36 -11.77 -0.67
C LEU A 162 5.01 -12.88 -1.65
N PRO A 163 5.50 -12.87 -2.90
CA PRO A 163 5.29 -13.95 -3.85
C PRO A 163 5.70 -15.32 -3.27
N LEU A 164 5.06 -16.37 -3.73
CA LEU A 164 5.55 -17.73 -3.52
C LEU A 164 6.90 -17.88 -4.24
N ALA A 165 7.83 -18.58 -3.61
CA ALA A 165 9.16 -18.81 -4.19
C ALA A 165 9.10 -19.84 -5.34
#